data_405e44e1f023361232bfe4d78358b78c
#
_entry.id   405e44e1f023361232bfe4d78358b78c
#
_cell.length_a   1.000
_cell.length_b   1.000
_cell.length_c   1.000
_cell.angle_alpha   90.00
_cell.angle_beta   90.00
_cell.angle_gamma   90.00
#
_symmetry.space_group_name_H-M   'P 1'
#
loop_
_entity.id
_entity.type
_entity.pdbx_description
1 polymer ?
#
loop_
_entity_poly.entity_id
_entity_poly.type
_entity_poly.pdbx_seq_one_letter_code
_entity_poly.pdbx_strand_id
1 'polypeptide(L)'
;AYYAVLNLGVFAVAWFRTWRMLNVLGFVFTFTITGLWRATGYQADDLFSADAFLILFFLMYVGVSILNCVRQPPNLKGYVSGSLVFGLPVVAFALHASMVSRIEYAMAWSALALGMFYLVIGFALYRTRRESFLLLVEAFAALGVIFGSLAIPLAFDTRTTAAMWAVEGAGLLWLGVRQDRKLARAFGALLQLAAGMGYLIGLGGAPGARPILNSAYLGALMLSLSGICTGYWLYRNRERKASYEAGADVVFTLWAVAWWFFGGLNDIDRFADSIAYGAALSFTAISVALLVWLGLKREWRLPLLIATGLPAIATVLALASLGRFAHPFAEWGAIGWLLLFAAHYVTLRIGETHEIKGLDWLHAGACWALTLILAWEASWQVGNLTTGVWAQLPWGVVPALVVAWLGRQQLLPQWPVAAHEQAYRIYATVPLVIAIALWILLINLSSTGDSTWLPYLPLLNPLDVSVALCIASLAMWWSSLSDQQRATGWQFDLRALLAIAAGLIFLWLNAALIRSLHHNFGAPITAYGMSHSTLVQASLSIFWGVLGFTAMTLAARQHWRYVWMVGAGLMIVVVAKLFLVDLSNVGTIARIMSFLTVGALLLVTGYLAPLPPRRASEPAAG
;
A
#
# COMPACT_ATOMS: atom_id res chain seq x y z
N ALA A 1 42.29 -16.88 47.16
CA ALA A 1 43.72 -16.56 47.36
C ALA A 1 44.65 -17.46 46.53
N TYR A 2 44.55 -18.80 46.53
CA TYR A 2 45.40 -19.71 45.75
C TYR A 2 45.47 -19.41 44.26
N TYR A 3 44.32 -19.25 43.58
CA TYR A 3 44.28 -18.91 42.15
C TYR A 3 44.81 -17.50 41.86
N ALA A 4 44.76 -16.56 42.79
CA ALA A 4 45.38 -15.25 42.62
C ALA A 4 46.91 -15.36 42.53
N VAL A 5 47.52 -16.22 43.35
CA VAL A 5 48.96 -16.48 43.29
C VAL A 5 49.37 -17.18 42.00
N LEU A 6 48.59 -18.17 41.53
CA LEU A 6 48.83 -18.81 40.25
C LEU A 6 48.73 -17.82 39.06
N ASN A 7 47.71 -16.97 39.05
CA ASN A 7 47.54 -15.95 37.99
C ASN A 7 48.63 -14.88 38.06
N LEU A 8 49.12 -14.52 39.24
CA LEU A 8 50.32 -13.68 39.40
C LEU A 8 51.55 -14.33 38.75
N GLY A 9 51.73 -15.64 38.91
CA GLY A 9 52.76 -16.40 38.18
C GLY A 9 52.61 -16.32 36.66
N VAL A 10 51.38 -16.52 36.13
CA VAL A 10 51.10 -16.37 34.71
C VAL A 10 51.40 -14.93 34.24
N PHE A 11 50.98 -13.93 34.97
CA PHE A 11 51.27 -12.52 34.70
C PHE A 11 52.76 -12.21 34.69
N ALA A 12 53.52 -12.71 35.70
CA ALA A 12 54.97 -12.56 35.78
C ALA A 12 55.67 -13.23 34.56
N VAL A 13 55.25 -14.44 34.19
CA VAL A 13 55.78 -15.10 32.99
C VAL A 13 55.45 -14.29 31.73
N ALA A 14 54.24 -13.77 31.60
CA ALA A 14 53.84 -12.91 30.48
C ALA A 14 54.65 -11.60 30.41
N TRP A 15 55.13 -11.10 31.56
CA TRP A 15 56.04 -9.95 31.67
C TRP A 15 57.40 -10.22 31.05
N PHE A 16 57.96 -11.45 31.25
CA PHE A 16 59.30 -11.78 30.78
C PHE A 16 59.30 -12.51 29.42
N ARG A 17 58.29 -13.35 29.14
CA ARG A 17 58.19 -14.15 27.91
C ARG A 17 56.77 -14.17 27.34
N THR A 18 56.64 -14.12 26.03
CA THR A 18 55.34 -14.15 25.30
C THR A 18 54.86 -15.59 25.06
N TRP A 19 54.53 -16.34 26.11
CA TRP A 19 53.96 -17.70 25.99
C TRP A 19 52.44 -17.63 25.80
N ARG A 20 52.02 -17.41 24.52
CA ARG A 20 50.62 -17.21 24.16
C ARG A 20 49.71 -18.34 24.63
N MET A 21 50.12 -19.62 24.46
CA MET A 21 49.34 -20.77 24.89
C MET A 21 49.15 -20.84 26.40
N LEU A 22 50.18 -20.48 27.21
CA LEU A 22 50.06 -20.41 28.67
C LEU A 22 49.05 -19.36 29.09
N ASN A 23 49.03 -18.19 28.45
CA ASN A 23 48.09 -17.12 28.76
C ASN A 23 46.65 -17.52 28.49
N VAL A 24 46.36 -18.22 27.36
CA VAL A 24 45.01 -18.74 27.04
C VAL A 24 44.64 -19.87 27.99
N LEU A 25 45.57 -20.78 28.28
CA LEU A 25 45.30 -21.87 29.20
C LEU A 25 44.96 -21.35 30.61
N GLY A 26 45.75 -20.38 31.11
CA GLY A 26 45.51 -19.70 32.39
C GLY A 26 44.14 -19.00 32.40
N PHE A 27 43.80 -18.29 31.34
CA PHE A 27 42.48 -17.68 31.18
C PHE A 27 41.35 -18.73 31.24
N VAL A 28 41.42 -19.77 30.43
CA VAL A 28 40.39 -20.83 30.39
C VAL A 28 40.23 -21.48 31.75
N PHE A 29 41.33 -21.91 32.39
CA PHE A 29 41.26 -22.56 33.71
C PHE A 29 40.72 -21.63 34.79
N THR A 30 41.18 -20.36 34.86
CA THR A 30 40.75 -19.41 35.87
C THR A 30 39.24 -19.16 35.81
N PHE A 31 38.72 -18.86 34.61
CA PHE A 31 37.31 -18.53 34.47
C PHE A 31 36.39 -19.76 34.48
N THR A 32 36.86 -20.92 34.02
CA THR A 32 36.11 -22.20 34.15
C THR A 32 35.97 -22.59 35.61
N ILE A 33 37.06 -22.53 36.41
CA ILE A 33 37.01 -22.86 37.83
C ILE A 33 36.16 -21.85 38.60
N THR A 34 36.26 -20.55 38.28
CA THR A 34 35.39 -19.53 38.87
C THR A 34 33.92 -19.82 38.56
N GLY A 35 33.59 -20.23 37.31
CA GLY A 35 32.24 -20.64 36.90
C GLY A 35 31.73 -21.89 37.62
N LEU A 36 32.57 -22.92 37.77
CA LEU A 36 32.23 -24.12 38.53
C LEU A 36 31.97 -23.81 40.00
N TRP A 37 32.86 -23.02 40.63
CA TRP A 37 32.65 -22.58 42.01
C TRP A 37 31.37 -21.78 42.16
N ARG A 38 31.08 -20.88 41.21
CA ARG A 38 29.78 -20.15 41.17
C ARG A 38 28.58 -21.08 41.14
N ALA A 39 28.66 -22.19 40.39
CA ALA A 39 27.56 -23.15 40.25
C ALA A 39 27.36 -24.05 41.46
N THR A 40 28.43 -24.36 42.22
CA THR A 40 28.41 -25.40 43.28
C THR A 40 28.60 -24.89 44.71
N GLY A 41 29.26 -23.75 44.91
CA GLY A 41 29.68 -23.30 46.25
C GLY A 41 29.35 -21.84 46.58
N TYR A 42 28.82 -21.04 45.66
CA TYR A 42 28.56 -19.62 45.86
C TYR A 42 27.34 -19.38 46.76
N GLN A 43 27.50 -18.53 47.77
CA GLN A 43 26.41 -18.00 48.62
C GLN A 43 26.31 -16.47 48.43
N ALA A 44 25.12 -15.89 48.74
CA ALA A 44 24.91 -14.45 48.57
C ALA A 44 25.87 -13.58 49.40
N ASP A 45 26.30 -14.07 50.55
CA ASP A 45 27.25 -13.40 51.46
C ASP A 45 28.67 -13.32 50.86
N ASP A 46 29.00 -14.18 49.90
CA ASP A 46 30.29 -14.20 49.22
C ASP A 46 30.42 -13.13 48.12
N LEU A 47 29.36 -12.39 47.81
CA LEU A 47 29.31 -11.48 46.66
C LEU A 47 30.50 -10.52 46.61
N PHE A 48 30.80 -9.84 47.73
CA PHE A 48 31.87 -8.84 47.74
C PHE A 48 33.26 -9.46 47.51
N SER A 49 33.54 -10.61 48.13
CA SER A 49 34.82 -11.30 47.96
C SER A 49 34.96 -11.93 46.56
N ALA A 50 33.90 -12.55 46.07
CA ALA A 50 33.88 -13.15 44.74
C ALA A 50 34.08 -12.10 43.63
N ASP A 51 33.38 -10.98 43.73
CA ASP A 51 33.46 -9.89 42.76
C ASP A 51 34.86 -9.22 42.80
N ALA A 52 35.43 -9.00 43.97
CA ALA A 52 36.80 -8.48 44.11
C ALA A 52 37.84 -9.38 43.42
N PHE A 53 37.72 -10.72 43.56
CA PHE A 53 38.62 -11.65 42.85
C PHE A 53 38.34 -11.69 41.37
N LEU A 54 37.09 -11.61 40.93
CA LEU A 54 36.72 -11.58 39.51
C LEU A 54 37.30 -10.33 38.83
N ILE A 55 37.18 -9.17 39.47
CA ILE A 55 37.77 -7.90 39.00
C ILE A 55 39.30 -8.01 38.94
N LEU A 56 39.92 -8.56 39.96
CA LEU A 56 41.38 -8.78 40.01
C LEU A 56 41.82 -9.64 38.82
N PHE A 57 41.19 -10.79 38.58
CA PHE A 57 41.52 -11.67 37.46
C PHE A 57 41.28 -10.99 36.13
N PHE A 58 40.16 -10.27 35.96
CA PHE A 58 39.89 -9.49 34.79
C PHE A 58 41.00 -8.47 34.47
N LEU A 59 41.41 -7.66 35.49
CA LEU A 59 42.48 -6.66 35.32
C LEU A 59 43.84 -7.30 34.99
N MET A 60 44.15 -8.45 35.58
CA MET A 60 45.38 -9.19 35.25
C MET A 60 45.39 -9.62 33.77
N TYR A 61 44.32 -10.20 33.27
CA TYR A 61 44.27 -10.65 31.86
C TYR A 61 44.13 -9.49 30.85
N VAL A 62 43.54 -8.34 31.23
CA VAL A 62 43.65 -7.11 30.43
C VAL A 62 45.11 -6.66 30.36
N GLY A 63 45.80 -6.68 31.49
CA GLY A 63 47.24 -6.38 31.56
C GLY A 63 48.08 -7.31 30.70
N VAL A 64 47.81 -8.63 30.71
CA VAL A 64 48.46 -9.62 29.82
C VAL A 64 48.24 -9.27 28.36
N SER A 65 47.02 -8.86 27.98
CA SER A 65 46.72 -8.47 26.61
C SER A 65 47.51 -7.24 26.16
N ILE A 66 47.66 -6.23 27.01
CA ILE A 66 48.47 -5.03 26.77
C ILE A 66 49.96 -5.38 26.66
N LEU A 67 50.49 -6.17 27.60
CA LEU A 67 51.89 -6.59 27.61
C LEU A 67 52.29 -7.38 26.35
N ASN A 68 51.40 -8.26 25.90
CA ASN A 68 51.61 -9.01 24.66
C ASN A 68 51.74 -8.05 23.43
N CYS A 69 50.93 -6.97 23.37
CA CYS A 69 51.00 -5.98 22.31
C CYS A 69 52.28 -5.10 22.35
N VAL A 70 52.88 -4.89 23.53
CA VAL A 70 54.13 -4.15 23.65
C VAL A 70 55.28 -4.88 22.98
N ARG A 71 55.28 -6.21 23.01
CA ARG A 71 56.40 -7.04 22.58
C ARG A 71 56.27 -7.66 21.21
N GLN A 72 55.05 -7.81 20.71
CA GLN A 72 54.78 -8.35 19.37
C GLN A 72 53.63 -7.56 18.74
N PRO A 73 53.73 -7.22 17.44
CA PRO A 73 52.62 -6.55 16.77
C PRO A 73 51.36 -7.41 16.88
N PRO A 74 50.22 -6.81 17.24
CA PRO A 74 49.00 -7.54 17.49
C PRO A 74 48.46 -8.15 16.20
N ASN A 75 48.33 -9.45 16.17
CA ASN A 75 47.62 -10.15 15.09
C ASN A 75 46.28 -10.65 15.65
N LEU A 76 45.26 -9.79 15.58
CA LEU A 76 43.91 -10.12 16.06
C LEU A 76 43.21 -11.22 15.22
N LYS A 77 43.75 -11.54 14.06
CA LYS A 77 43.31 -12.70 13.26
C LYS A 77 43.80 -14.04 13.82
N GLY A 78 44.74 -14.02 14.80
CA GLY A 78 45.16 -15.22 15.49
C GLY A 78 44.16 -15.61 16.60
N TYR A 79 43.74 -16.88 16.65
CA TYR A 79 42.81 -17.42 17.65
C TYR A 79 43.16 -17.08 19.09
N VAL A 80 44.43 -17.03 19.43
CA VAL A 80 44.94 -16.80 20.78
C VAL A 80 44.81 -15.35 21.25
N SER A 81 45.13 -14.38 20.39
CA SER A 81 45.07 -12.95 20.76
C SER A 81 43.64 -12.40 20.71
N GLY A 82 42.83 -12.87 19.77
CA GLY A 82 41.43 -12.48 19.63
C GLY A 82 40.58 -13.01 20.81
N SER A 83 40.81 -14.26 21.25
CA SER A 83 40.04 -14.85 22.37
C SER A 83 40.30 -14.13 23.70
N LEU A 84 41.53 -13.69 23.98
CA LEU A 84 41.83 -12.92 25.18
C LEU A 84 41.23 -11.52 25.16
N VAL A 85 41.29 -10.82 24.01
CA VAL A 85 40.78 -9.44 23.92
C VAL A 85 39.25 -9.39 23.96
N PHE A 86 38.57 -10.28 23.22
CA PHE A 86 37.11 -10.26 23.10
C PHE A 86 36.40 -11.26 24.03
N GLY A 87 37.03 -12.43 24.34
CA GLY A 87 36.43 -13.44 25.19
C GLY A 87 36.46 -13.05 26.67
N LEU A 88 37.55 -12.41 27.15
CA LEU A 88 37.68 -12.00 28.52
C LEU A 88 36.53 -11.14 29.05
N PRO A 89 36.17 -10.00 28.40
CA PRO A 89 35.08 -9.17 28.91
C PRO A 89 33.71 -9.88 28.85
N VAL A 90 33.47 -10.71 27.86
CA VAL A 90 32.22 -11.48 27.75
C VAL A 90 32.07 -12.48 28.87
N VAL A 91 33.12 -13.27 29.14
CA VAL A 91 33.09 -14.30 30.19
C VAL A 91 33.05 -13.67 31.59
N ALA A 92 33.88 -12.62 31.85
CA ALA A 92 33.88 -11.91 33.10
C ALA A 92 32.54 -11.24 33.39
N PHE A 93 31.95 -10.57 32.40
CA PHE A 93 30.63 -9.94 32.55
C PHE A 93 29.52 -10.97 32.76
N ALA A 94 29.53 -12.10 32.04
CA ALA A 94 28.54 -13.18 32.23
C ALA A 94 28.60 -13.77 33.66
N LEU A 95 29.80 -14.00 34.19
CA LEU A 95 29.98 -14.47 35.58
C LEU A 95 29.47 -13.42 36.57
N HIS A 96 29.88 -12.16 36.42
CA HIS A 96 29.42 -11.06 37.27
C HIS A 96 27.89 -10.92 37.23
N ALA A 97 27.30 -10.89 36.03
CA ALA A 97 25.86 -10.82 35.84
C ALA A 97 25.10 -11.95 36.55
N SER A 98 25.67 -13.17 36.55
CA SER A 98 25.06 -14.30 37.27
C SER A 98 25.06 -14.12 38.81
N MET A 99 25.97 -13.32 39.36
CA MET A 99 26.07 -13.03 40.82
C MET A 99 25.15 -11.87 41.22
N VAL A 100 25.04 -10.82 40.37
CA VAL A 100 24.31 -9.59 40.71
C VAL A 100 22.91 -9.52 40.11
N SER A 101 22.41 -10.57 39.44
CA SER A 101 21.14 -10.61 38.73
C SER A 101 19.89 -10.24 39.54
N ARG A 102 19.99 -10.34 40.91
CA ARG A 102 18.91 -10.00 41.84
C ARG A 102 18.95 -8.56 42.34
N ILE A 103 20.02 -7.81 42.04
CA ILE A 103 20.20 -6.42 42.47
C ILE A 103 19.74 -5.50 41.32
N GLU A 104 18.80 -4.64 41.64
CA GLU A 104 18.21 -3.71 40.66
C GLU A 104 19.30 -2.80 40.07
N TYR A 105 19.30 -2.66 38.73
CA TYR A 105 20.26 -1.88 37.94
C TYR A 105 21.74 -2.29 38.05
N ALA A 106 22.11 -3.28 38.87
CA ALA A 106 23.52 -3.65 39.04
C ALA A 106 24.18 -4.09 37.74
N MET A 107 23.48 -4.87 36.91
CA MET A 107 24.01 -5.28 35.62
C MET A 107 24.20 -4.09 34.66
N ALA A 108 23.29 -3.11 34.69
CA ALA A 108 23.39 -1.91 33.86
C ALA A 108 24.60 -1.05 34.25
N TRP A 109 24.76 -0.79 35.54
CA TRP A 109 25.92 -0.05 36.06
C TRP A 109 27.24 -0.76 35.78
N SER A 110 27.25 -2.09 35.87
CA SER A 110 28.45 -2.89 35.59
C SER A 110 28.80 -2.87 34.10
N ALA A 111 27.83 -2.96 33.22
CA ALA A 111 28.04 -2.82 31.78
C ALA A 111 28.59 -1.42 31.43
N LEU A 112 27.98 -0.37 32.01
CA LEU A 112 28.44 1.01 31.80
C LEU A 112 29.87 1.22 32.32
N ALA A 113 30.19 0.72 33.54
CA ALA A 113 31.53 0.80 34.14
C ALA A 113 32.55 0.08 33.26
N LEU A 114 32.23 -1.11 32.77
CA LEU A 114 33.10 -1.89 31.87
C LEU A 114 33.29 -1.17 30.53
N GLY A 115 32.24 -0.58 29.95
CA GLY A 115 32.33 0.25 28.77
C GLY A 115 33.25 1.46 28.95
N MET A 116 33.07 2.21 30.03
CA MET A 116 33.93 3.35 30.38
C MET A 116 35.39 2.92 30.63
N PHE A 117 35.62 1.80 31.32
CA PHE A 117 36.94 1.23 31.56
C PHE A 117 37.69 0.99 30.22
N TYR A 118 37.06 0.34 29.26
CA TYR A 118 37.66 0.09 27.94
C TYR A 118 37.91 1.37 27.13
N LEU A 119 37.03 2.36 27.20
CA LEU A 119 37.22 3.66 26.55
C LEU A 119 38.40 4.42 27.17
N VAL A 120 38.50 4.44 28.51
CA VAL A 120 39.60 5.12 29.24
C VAL A 120 40.94 4.48 28.92
N ILE A 121 41.04 3.15 28.99
CA ILE A 121 42.29 2.45 28.65
C ILE A 121 42.62 2.61 27.16
N GLY A 122 41.65 2.49 26.28
CA GLY A 122 41.82 2.73 24.84
C GLY A 122 42.37 4.13 24.57
N PHE A 123 41.81 5.15 25.23
CA PHE A 123 42.28 6.53 25.12
C PHE A 123 43.69 6.72 25.69
N ALA A 124 44.00 6.10 26.86
CA ALA A 124 45.34 6.14 27.44
C ALA A 124 46.39 5.51 26.53
N LEU A 125 46.09 4.35 25.95
CA LEU A 125 46.98 3.70 24.98
C LEU A 125 47.14 4.52 23.68
N TYR A 126 46.09 5.14 23.19
CA TYR A 126 46.15 6.03 22.03
C TYR A 126 47.12 7.20 22.25
N ARG A 127 47.11 7.79 23.44
CA ARG A 127 48.05 8.87 23.81
C ARG A 127 49.52 8.47 23.78
N THR A 128 49.83 7.19 23.91
CA THR A 128 51.24 6.73 23.85
C THR A 128 51.81 6.77 22.45
N ARG A 129 50.99 7.00 21.41
CA ARG A 129 51.36 7.14 19.97
C ARG A 129 52.21 5.98 19.40
N ARG A 130 52.17 4.79 20.01
CA ARG A 130 52.83 3.61 19.46
C ARG A 130 51.97 2.94 18.41
N GLU A 131 52.49 2.74 17.23
CA GLU A 131 51.78 2.06 16.12
C GLU A 131 51.30 0.66 16.49
N SER A 132 52.08 -0.04 17.34
CA SER A 132 51.75 -1.37 17.86
C SER A 132 50.43 -1.43 18.66
N PHE A 133 49.92 -0.28 19.13
CA PHE A 133 48.69 -0.24 19.93
C PHE A 133 47.45 0.09 19.11
N LEU A 134 47.58 0.57 17.88
CA LEU A 134 46.41 1.04 17.10
C LEU A 134 45.29 0.02 17.01
N LEU A 135 45.62 -1.24 16.70
CA LEU A 135 44.64 -2.31 16.59
C LEU A 135 43.97 -2.67 17.94
N LEU A 136 44.75 -2.60 19.06
CA LEU A 136 44.21 -2.82 20.40
C LEU A 136 43.33 -1.65 20.84
N VAL A 137 43.69 -0.43 20.52
CA VAL A 137 42.90 0.78 20.78
C VAL A 137 41.55 0.69 20.04
N GLU A 138 41.53 0.27 18.77
CA GLU A 138 40.29 0.05 18.01
C GLU A 138 39.43 -1.05 18.65
N ALA A 139 40.02 -2.16 19.07
CA ALA A 139 39.31 -3.24 19.77
C ALA A 139 38.71 -2.77 21.10
N PHE A 140 39.48 -2.03 21.91
CA PHE A 140 39.00 -1.51 23.19
C PHE A 140 37.94 -0.42 23.01
N ALA A 141 38.05 0.44 22.00
CA ALA A 141 37.02 1.39 21.66
C ALA A 141 35.71 0.69 21.22
N ALA A 142 35.81 -0.38 20.42
CA ALA A 142 34.67 -1.18 20.04
C ALA A 142 34.00 -1.86 21.26
N LEU A 143 34.79 -2.47 22.15
CA LEU A 143 34.27 -3.07 23.39
C LEU A 143 33.59 -2.01 24.27
N GLY A 144 34.20 -0.83 24.39
CA GLY A 144 33.64 0.29 25.17
C GLY A 144 32.26 0.71 24.64
N VAL A 145 32.11 0.82 23.35
CA VAL A 145 30.81 1.14 22.71
C VAL A 145 29.82 -0.01 22.90
N ILE A 146 30.22 -1.27 22.67
CA ILE A 146 29.33 -2.45 22.81
C ILE A 146 28.79 -2.54 24.26
N PHE A 147 29.64 -2.41 25.27
CA PHE A 147 29.18 -2.49 26.67
C PHE A 147 28.38 -1.24 27.09
N GLY A 148 28.71 -0.06 26.56
CA GLY A 148 27.89 1.13 26.73
C GLY A 148 26.48 0.95 26.16
N SER A 149 26.37 0.45 24.94
CA SER A 149 25.07 0.15 24.29
C SER A 149 24.32 -0.97 25.04
N LEU A 150 25.04 -1.96 25.58
CA LEU A 150 24.43 -3.05 26.35
C LEU A 150 23.87 -2.57 27.71
N ALA A 151 24.42 -1.52 28.30
CA ALA A 151 23.89 -0.95 29.53
C ALA A 151 22.45 -0.45 29.41
N ILE A 152 22.04 -0.01 28.20
CA ILE A 152 20.70 0.54 27.92
C ILE A 152 19.59 -0.50 28.16
N PRO A 153 19.60 -1.69 27.53
CA PRO A 153 18.55 -2.70 27.73
C PRO A 153 18.59 -3.35 29.12
N LEU A 154 19.70 -3.22 29.83
CA LEU A 154 19.81 -3.69 31.20
C LEU A 154 19.23 -2.69 32.24
N ALA A 155 19.09 -1.41 31.85
CA ALA A 155 18.54 -0.35 32.69
C ALA A 155 17.09 0.00 32.38
N PHE A 156 16.65 -0.15 31.14
CA PHE A 156 15.39 0.37 30.66
C PHE A 156 14.48 -0.73 30.07
N ASP A 157 13.19 -0.42 29.99
CA ASP A 157 12.23 -1.27 29.30
C ASP A 157 12.52 -1.36 27.78
N THR A 158 11.93 -2.35 27.14
CA THR A 158 12.22 -2.69 25.75
C THR A 158 11.93 -1.54 24.78
N ARG A 159 10.90 -0.72 25.05
CA ARG A 159 10.56 0.42 24.17
C ARG A 159 11.54 1.58 24.29
N THR A 160 11.90 1.93 25.53
CA THR A 160 12.90 2.96 25.80
C THR A 160 14.25 2.56 25.24
N THR A 161 14.63 1.28 25.42
CA THR A 161 15.82 0.68 24.79
C THR A 161 15.80 0.83 23.28
N ALA A 162 14.68 0.49 22.63
CA ALA A 162 14.54 0.62 21.19
C ALA A 162 14.73 2.06 20.72
N ALA A 163 14.11 3.03 21.39
CA ALA A 163 14.27 4.46 21.07
C ALA A 163 15.73 4.92 21.20
N MET A 164 16.42 4.55 22.27
CA MET A 164 17.81 4.91 22.51
C MET A 164 18.76 4.26 21.50
N TRP A 165 18.59 2.97 21.20
CA TRP A 165 19.38 2.27 20.19
C TRP A 165 19.18 2.83 18.78
N ALA A 166 17.96 3.29 18.45
CA ALA A 166 17.71 3.94 17.16
C ALA A 166 18.55 5.22 17.00
N VAL A 167 18.57 6.07 18.02
CA VAL A 167 19.33 7.33 18.02
C VAL A 167 20.83 7.06 18.05
N GLU A 168 21.29 6.15 18.90
CA GLU A 168 22.70 5.73 18.99
C GLU A 168 23.19 5.17 17.65
N GLY A 169 22.39 4.27 17.04
CA GLY A 169 22.68 3.69 15.72
C GLY A 169 22.82 4.73 14.62
N ALA A 170 21.95 5.75 14.60
CA ALA A 170 22.05 6.86 13.66
C ALA A 170 23.31 7.71 13.89
N GLY A 171 23.66 7.98 15.17
CA GLY A 171 24.87 8.71 15.55
C GLY A 171 26.14 7.96 15.15
N LEU A 172 26.21 6.66 15.42
CA LEU A 172 27.35 5.81 15.03
C LEU A 172 27.50 5.70 13.50
N LEU A 173 26.40 5.58 12.79
CA LEU A 173 26.43 5.55 11.33
C LEU A 173 26.90 6.89 10.75
N TRP A 174 26.38 8.02 11.28
CA TRP A 174 26.84 9.36 10.91
C TRP A 174 28.36 9.53 11.13
N LEU A 175 28.85 9.14 12.32
CA LEU A 175 30.27 9.19 12.66
C LEU A 175 31.09 8.28 11.73
N GLY A 176 30.60 7.07 11.47
CA GLY A 176 31.23 6.10 10.58
C GLY A 176 31.32 6.57 9.13
N VAL A 177 30.31 7.31 8.63
CA VAL A 177 30.37 7.96 7.31
C VAL A 177 31.38 9.11 7.30
N ARG A 178 31.40 9.93 8.36
CA ARG A 178 32.31 11.08 8.47
C ARG A 178 33.76 10.67 8.56
N GLN A 179 34.06 9.59 9.30
CA GLN A 179 35.42 9.10 9.54
C GLN A 179 35.86 7.98 8.58
N ASP A 180 35.01 7.60 7.64
CA ASP A 180 35.20 6.45 6.73
C ASP A 180 35.47 5.11 7.46
N ARG A 181 34.80 4.87 8.60
CA ARG A 181 34.92 3.66 9.41
C ARG A 181 33.79 2.68 9.12
N LYS A 182 34.09 1.63 8.35
CA LYS A 182 33.10 0.61 7.91
C LYS A 182 32.45 -0.12 9.08
N LEU A 183 33.22 -0.50 10.12
CA LEU A 183 32.69 -1.19 11.29
C LEU A 183 31.70 -0.33 12.09
N ALA A 184 31.97 0.96 12.26
CA ALA A 184 31.04 1.87 12.95
C ALA A 184 29.72 2.02 12.17
N ARG A 185 29.80 2.09 10.83
CA ARG A 185 28.60 2.11 9.98
C ARG A 185 27.78 0.83 10.09
N ALA A 186 28.45 -0.34 10.00
CA ALA A 186 27.78 -1.63 10.14
C ALA A 186 27.13 -1.81 11.51
N PHE A 187 27.82 -1.43 12.58
CA PHE A 187 27.28 -1.52 13.94
C PHE A 187 26.12 -0.55 14.17
N GLY A 188 26.20 0.69 13.66
CA GLY A 188 25.10 1.65 13.71
C GLY A 188 23.86 1.18 12.94
N ALA A 189 24.05 0.54 11.78
CA ALA A 189 22.95 -0.07 11.03
C ALA A 189 22.33 -1.26 11.82
N LEU A 190 23.17 -2.12 12.42
CA LEU A 190 22.71 -3.24 13.23
C LEU A 190 21.88 -2.77 14.43
N LEU A 191 22.32 -1.72 15.12
CA LEU A 191 21.59 -1.14 16.24
C LEU A 191 20.22 -0.60 15.85
N GLN A 192 20.10 0.07 14.69
CA GLN A 192 18.79 0.54 14.20
C GLN A 192 17.86 -0.63 13.87
N LEU A 193 18.36 -1.73 13.29
CA LEU A 193 17.55 -2.92 13.04
C LEU A 193 17.14 -3.60 14.35
N ALA A 194 18.09 -3.73 15.31
CA ALA A 194 17.81 -4.27 16.64
C ALA A 194 16.80 -3.39 17.40
N ALA A 195 16.88 -2.07 17.25
CA ALA A 195 15.90 -1.12 17.80
C ALA A 195 14.49 -1.39 17.27
N GLY A 196 14.33 -1.56 15.95
CA GLY A 196 13.04 -1.90 15.37
C GLY A 196 12.50 -3.24 15.87
N MET A 197 13.35 -4.25 15.98
CA MET A 197 12.96 -5.56 16.51
C MET A 197 12.55 -5.46 17.99
N GLY A 198 13.35 -4.76 18.81
CA GLY A 198 13.04 -4.50 20.23
C GLY A 198 11.72 -3.75 20.39
N TYR A 199 11.44 -2.77 19.52
CA TYR A 199 10.17 -2.06 19.53
C TYR A 199 8.99 -3.01 19.26
N LEU A 200 9.09 -3.91 18.25
CA LEU A 200 8.05 -4.89 17.95
C LEU A 200 7.81 -5.86 19.10
N ILE A 201 8.86 -6.33 19.76
CA ILE A 201 8.75 -7.19 20.95
C ILE A 201 8.04 -6.43 22.10
N GLY A 202 8.29 -5.14 22.23
CA GLY A 202 7.69 -4.28 23.25
C GLY A 202 6.22 -3.89 23.01
N LEU A 203 5.58 -4.27 21.88
CA LEU A 203 4.21 -3.85 21.54
C LEU A 203 3.15 -4.31 22.55
N GLY A 204 3.35 -5.45 23.24
CA GLY A 204 2.40 -5.98 24.23
C GLY A 204 2.26 -5.19 25.52
N GLY A 205 3.14 -4.21 25.80
CA GLY A 205 3.08 -3.39 27.02
C GLY A 205 2.09 -2.23 26.91
N ALA A 206 1.62 -1.69 28.05
CA ALA A 206 0.75 -0.52 28.07
C ALA A 206 1.48 0.74 27.54
N PRO A 207 0.94 1.45 26.54
CA PRO A 207 1.67 2.51 25.86
C PRO A 207 1.58 3.89 26.52
N GLY A 208 0.71 4.06 27.50
CA GLY A 208 0.34 5.36 28.08
C GLY A 208 -1.06 5.80 27.65
N ALA A 209 -1.63 6.79 28.38
CA ALA A 209 -3.02 7.22 28.27
C ALA A 209 -3.21 8.47 27.40
N ARG A 210 -2.16 9.08 26.84
CA ARG A 210 -2.24 10.34 26.10
C ARG A 210 -1.89 10.14 24.62
N PRO A 211 -2.65 10.72 23.68
CA PRO A 211 -2.28 10.73 22.28
C PRO A 211 -0.93 11.45 22.08
N ILE A 212 -0.14 11.00 21.13
CA ILE A 212 1.17 11.56 20.74
C ILE A 212 2.23 11.45 21.85
N LEU A 213 1.90 11.78 23.10
CA LEU A 213 2.82 11.74 24.26
C LEU A 213 2.76 10.40 24.98
N ASN A 214 2.93 9.32 24.26
CA ASN A 214 2.99 7.96 24.79
C ASN A 214 4.26 7.22 24.29
N SER A 215 4.68 6.20 25.02
CA SER A 215 5.93 5.48 24.73
C SER A 215 5.90 4.74 23.38
N ALA A 216 4.71 4.33 22.90
CA ALA A 216 4.57 3.66 21.62
C ALA A 216 4.81 4.65 20.46
N TYR A 217 4.10 5.79 20.45
CA TYR A 217 4.29 6.79 19.39
C TYR A 217 5.70 7.39 19.40
N LEU A 218 6.21 7.78 20.58
CA LEU A 218 7.55 8.36 20.71
C LEU A 218 8.64 7.39 20.29
N GLY A 219 8.52 6.08 20.61
CA GLY A 219 9.45 5.06 20.14
C GLY A 219 9.47 4.92 18.62
N ALA A 220 8.31 4.84 18.00
CA ALA A 220 8.18 4.80 16.53
C ALA A 220 8.70 6.09 15.88
N LEU A 221 8.43 7.26 16.48
CA LEU A 221 8.96 8.55 16.02
C LEU A 221 10.49 8.59 16.07
N MET A 222 11.13 8.09 17.13
CA MET A 222 12.60 8.02 17.24
C MET A 222 13.20 7.07 16.18
N LEU A 223 12.56 5.91 15.93
CA LEU A 223 12.94 5.00 14.86
C LEU A 223 12.83 5.69 13.48
N SER A 224 11.75 6.42 13.24
CA SER A 224 11.54 7.16 12.00
C SER A 224 12.57 8.27 11.81
N LEU A 225 12.76 9.14 12.81
CA LEU A 225 13.73 10.24 12.73
C LEU A 225 15.16 9.74 12.56
N SER A 226 15.55 8.68 13.28
CA SER A 226 16.84 8.04 13.12
C SER A 226 17.05 7.47 11.72
N GLY A 227 16.04 6.79 11.20
CA GLY A 227 16.07 6.24 9.84
C GLY A 227 16.16 7.31 8.76
N ILE A 228 15.38 8.41 8.87
CA ILE A 228 15.42 9.49 7.86
C ILE A 228 16.75 10.24 7.89
N CYS A 229 17.32 10.49 9.08
CA CYS A 229 18.65 11.06 9.22
C CYS A 229 19.71 10.16 8.58
N THR A 230 19.68 8.87 8.87
CA THR A 230 20.59 7.87 8.29
C THR A 230 20.47 7.83 6.76
N GLY A 231 19.25 7.72 6.23
CA GLY A 231 18.99 7.73 4.79
C GLY A 231 19.53 8.99 4.12
N TYR A 232 19.29 10.16 4.72
CA TYR A 232 19.79 11.43 4.20
C TYR A 232 21.34 11.51 4.21
N TRP A 233 21.99 11.11 5.30
CA TRP A 233 23.46 11.12 5.38
C TRP A 233 24.09 10.17 4.37
N LEU A 234 23.57 8.99 4.19
CA LEU A 234 24.02 8.04 3.17
C LEU A 234 23.77 8.58 1.75
N TYR A 235 22.63 9.24 1.52
CA TYR A 235 22.34 9.90 0.27
C TYR A 235 23.34 11.02 -0.05
N ARG A 236 23.64 11.89 0.92
CA ARG A 236 24.54 13.05 0.75
C ARG A 236 25.99 12.66 0.54
N ASN A 237 26.41 11.51 1.07
CA ASN A 237 27.80 11.03 1.01
C ASN A 237 27.95 9.78 0.13
N ARG A 238 27.29 9.74 -1.01
CA ARG A 238 27.29 8.57 -1.91
C ARG A 238 28.68 8.13 -2.35
N GLU A 239 29.60 9.07 -2.54
CA GLU A 239 30.96 8.80 -2.99
C GLU A 239 31.80 8.04 -1.95
N ARG A 240 31.41 8.11 -0.67
CA ARG A 240 32.10 7.41 0.44
C ARG A 240 31.51 6.03 0.75
N LYS A 241 30.48 5.62 0.03
CA LYS A 241 29.86 4.30 0.24
C LYS A 241 30.74 3.19 -0.31
N ALA A 242 30.80 2.06 0.41
CA ALA A 242 31.30 0.81 -0.12
C ALA A 242 30.27 0.19 -1.09
N SER A 243 30.72 -0.67 -2.00
CA SER A 243 29.86 -1.32 -3.00
C SER A 243 28.69 -2.10 -2.35
N TYR A 244 28.92 -2.72 -1.21
CA TYR A 244 27.88 -3.45 -0.46
C TYR A 244 26.86 -2.55 0.26
N GLU A 245 27.12 -1.25 0.36
CA GLU A 245 26.19 -0.25 0.92
C GLU A 245 25.31 0.41 -0.16
N ALA A 246 25.39 -0.09 -1.41
CA ALA A 246 24.56 0.40 -2.48
C ALA A 246 23.07 0.20 -2.12
N GLY A 247 22.28 1.27 -2.21
CA GLY A 247 20.85 1.24 -1.86
C GLY A 247 20.52 1.36 -0.37
N ALA A 248 21.51 1.40 0.53
CA ALA A 248 21.24 1.55 1.97
C ALA A 248 20.49 2.85 2.31
N ASP A 249 20.72 3.93 1.57
CA ASP A 249 19.96 5.18 1.69
C ASP A 249 18.48 4.99 1.39
N VAL A 250 18.14 4.17 0.39
CA VAL A 250 16.74 3.83 0.07
C VAL A 250 16.13 2.99 1.19
N VAL A 251 16.84 1.97 1.66
CA VAL A 251 16.37 1.07 2.74
C VAL A 251 16.06 1.87 4.01
N PHE A 252 16.98 2.72 4.49
CA PHE A 252 16.75 3.50 5.70
C PHE A 252 15.68 4.58 5.52
N THR A 253 15.51 5.14 4.33
CA THR A 253 14.42 6.08 4.06
C THR A 253 13.06 5.38 4.10
N LEU A 254 12.92 4.22 3.46
CA LEU A 254 11.70 3.42 3.51
C LEU A 254 11.41 2.91 4.93
N TRP A 255 12.44 2.48 5.66
CA TRP A 255 12.36 2.14 7.08
C TRP A 255 11.79 3.28 7.92
N ALA A 256 12.30 4.50 7.71
CA ALA A 256 11.82 5.69 8.41
C ALA A 256 10.34 5.97 8.11
N VAL A 257 9.94 5.92 6.82
CA VAL A 257 8.55 6.13 6.40
C VAL A 257 7.65 5.04 6.98
N ALA A 258 8.08 3.78 6.98
CA ALA A 258 7.31 2.68 7.55
C ALA A 258 7.04 2.91 9.05
N TRP A 259 8.05 3.28 9.85
CA TRP A 259 7.88 3.57 11.28
C TRP A 259 7.05 4.82 11.54
N TRP A 260 7.15 5.84 10.69
CA TRP A 260 6.30 7.03 10.76
C TRP A 260 4.82 6.69 10.62
N PHE A 261 4.49 5.92 9.58
CA PHE A 261 3.10 5.50 9.34
C PHE A 261 2.63 4.48 10.36
N PHE A 262 3.46 3.52 10.75
CA PHE A 262 3.11 2.55 11.78
C PHE A 262 2.77 3.24 13.11
N GLY A 263 3.63 4.15 13.58
CA GLY A 263 3.41 4.89 14.82
C GLY A 263 2.19 5.81 14.75
N GLY A 264 2.08 6.59 13.68
CA GLY A 264 0.99 7.56 13.52
C GLY A 264 -0.38 6.91 13.35
N LEU A 265 -0.49 5.90 12.49
CA LEU A 265 -1.76 5.20 12.29
C LEU A 265 -2.19 4.39 13.52
N ASN A 266 -1.24 3.76 14.23
CA ASN A 266 -1.55 3.04 15.48
C ASN A 266 -2.00 4.00 16.59
N ASP A 267 -1.44 5.20 16.67
CA ASP A 267 -1.85 6.22 17.64
C ASP A 267 -3.25 6.76 17.30
N ILE A 268 -3.53 7.02 16.03
CA ILE A 268 -4.85 7.43 15.53
C ILE A 268 -5.90 6.35 15.81
N ASP A 269 -5.64 5.09 15.46
CA ASP A 269 -6.55 3.96 15.70
C ASP A 269 -6.91 3.81 17.19
N ARG A 270 -5.96 4.13 18.07
CA ARG A 270 -6.14 4.02 19.52
C ARG A 270 -6.88 5.18 20.18
N PHE A 271 -6.68 6.40 19.71
CA PHE A 271 -7.13 7.61 20.41
C PHE A 271 -8.13 8.47 19.64
N ALA A 272 -8.33 8.22 18.35
CA ALA A 272 -9.18 9.08 17.52
C ALA A 272 -10.64 8.59 17.44
N ASP A 273 -10.95 7.39 17.89
CA ASP A 273 -12.30 6.80 17.93
C ASP A 273 -13.18 7.22 16.72
N SER A 274 -14.19 8.05 16.96
CA SER A 274 -15.18 8.49 15.96
C SER A 274 -14.63 9.37 14.82
N ILE A 275 -13.34 9.73 14.84
CA ILE A 275 -12.72 10.53 13.78
C ILE A 275 -11.53 9.81 13.14
N ALA A 276 -11.30 8.53 13.49
CA ALA A 276 -10.10 7.78 13.12
C ALA A 276 -9.87 7.73 11.60
N TYR A 277 -10.94 7.54 10.83
CA TYR A 277 -10.85 7.46 9.37
C TYR A 277 -10.37 8.78 8.75
N GLY A 278 -11.04 9.87 9.02
CA GLY A 278 -10.66 11.19 8.52
C GLY A 278 -9.29 11.67 9.04
N ALA A 279 -8.95 11.30 10.30
CA ALA A 279 -7.65 11.60 10.89
C ALA A 279 -6.52 10.84 10.18
N ALA A 280 -6.71 9.57 9.81
CA ALA A 280 -5.73 8.77 9.07
C ALA A 280 -5.46 9.32 7.66
N LEU A 281 -6.52 9.72 6.94
CA LEU A 281 -6.39 10.39 5.64
C LEU A 281 -5.66 11.73 5.76
N SER A 282 -6.04 12.54 6.75
CA SER A 282 -5.42 13.85 7.01
C SER A 282 -3.95 13.73 7.43
N PHE A 283 -3.64 12.77 8.30
CA PHE A 283 -2.25 12.44 8.68
C PHE A 283 -1.42 12.05 7.45
N THR A 284 -2.00 11.26 6.55
CA THR A 284 -1.32 10.88 5.29
C THR A 284 -1.07 12.10 4.41
N ALA A 285 -2.04 12.99 4.25
CA ALA A 285 -1.88 14.22 3.47
C ALA A 285 -0.79 15.14 4.05
N ILE A 286 -0.74 15.30 5.37
CA ILE A 286 0.31 16.08 6.05
C ILE A 286 1.68 15.40 5.86
N SER A 287 1.74 14.07 5.95
CA SER A 287 2.98 13.31 5.74
C SER A 287 3.51 13.48 4.32
N VAL A 288 2.63 13.49 3.32
CA VAL A 288 2.98 13.79 1.93
C VAL A 288 3.57 15.20 1.81
N ALA A 289 2.94 16.20 2.42
CA ALA A 289 3.46 17.58 2.42
C ALA A 289 4.85 17.69 3.08
N LEU A 290 5.08 16.97 4.19
CA LEU A 290 6.39 16.89 4.85
C LEU A 290 7.46 16.25 3.96
N LEU A 291 7.13 15.16 3.27
CA LEU A 291 8.05 14.49 2.34
C LEU A 291 8.39 15.37 1.14
N VAL A 292 7.41 16.09 0.59
CA VAL A 292 7.63 17.08 -0.47
C VAL A 292 8.56 18.19 0.01
N TRP A 293 8.26 18.77 1.18
CA TRP A 293 9.10 19.82 1.76
C TRP A 293 10.53 19.33 1.98
N LEU A 294 10.72 18.13 2.51
CA LEU A 294 12.04 17.53 2.72
C LEU A 294 12.76 17.31 1.40
N GLY A 295 12.08 16.74 0.41
CA GLY A 295 12.64 16.47 -0.91
C GLY A 295 13.10 17.73 -1.63
N LEU A 296 12.27 18.78 -1.64
CA LEU A 296 12.58 20.07 -2.26
C LEU A 296 13.71 20.80 -1.52
N LYS A 297 13.62 20.92 -0.19
CA LYS A 297 14.60 21.65 0.63
C LYS A 297 15.98 21.01 0.62
N ARG A 298 16.04 19.67 0.50
CA ARG A 298 17.30 18.90 0.55
C ARG A 298 17.77 18.41 -0.81
N GLU A 299 17.07 18.76 -1.88
CA GLU A 299 17.33 18.25 -3.24
C GLU A 299 17.41 16.72 -3.27
N TRP A 300 16.51 16.08 -2.52
CA TRP A 300 16.50 14.65 -2.30
C TRP A 300 15.34 14.00 -3.06
N ARG A 301 15.67 13.32 -4.16
CA ARG A 301 14.66 12.77 -5.09
C ARG A 301 13.78 11.68 -4.47
N LEU A 302 14.32 10.86 -3.56
CA LEU A 302 13.58 9.70 -3.02
C LEU A 302 12.34 10.10 -2.22
N PRO A 303 12.35 11.07 -1.27
CA PRO A 303 11.14 11.55 -0.62
C PRO A 303 10.09 12.10 -1.59
N LEU A 304 10.50 12.75 -2.70
CA LEU A 304 9.56 13.20 -3.73
C LEU A 304 8.89 12.04 -4.45
N LEU A 305 9.63 10.99 -4.79
CA LEU A 305 9.07 9.78 -5.40
C LEU A 305 8.07 9.10 -4.45
N ILE A 306 8.42 8.97 -3.17
CA ILE A 306 7.52 8.40 -2.15
C ILE A 306 6.26 9.27 -2.02
N ALA A 307 6.42 10.59 -1.91
CA ALA A 307 5.31 11.54 -1.79
C ALA A 307 4.36 11.48 -2.99
N THR A 308 4.87 11.25 -4.21
CA THR A 308 4.06 11.15 -5.43
C THR A 308 3.24 9.85 -5.47
N GLY A 309 3.79 8.72 -5.02
CA GLY A 309 3.10 7.43 -5.01
C GLY A 309 2.20 7.19 -3.80
N LEU A 310 2.54 7.79 -2.66
CA LEU A 310 1.88 7.53 -1.38
C LEU A 310 0.37 7.83 -1.36
N PRO A 311 -0.14 8.95 -1.93
CA PRO A 311 -1.58 9.21 -1.95
C PRO A 311 -2.37 8.17 -2.72
N ALA A 312 -1.83 7.64 -3.81
CA ALA A 312 -2.47 6.57 -4.59
C ALA A 312 -2.57 5.27 -3.76
N ILE A 313 -1.49 4.89 -3.08
CA ILE A 313 -1.47 3.72 -2.18
C ILE A 313 -2.46 3.91 -1.03
N ALA A 314 -2.44 5.09 -0.39
CA ALA A 314 -3.36 5.42 0.70
C ALA A 314 -4.82 5.38 0.24
N THR A 315 -5.12 5.88 -0.96
CA THR A 315 -6.46 5.82 -1.57
C THR A 315 -6.93 4.38 -1.75
N VAL A 316 -6.09 3.50 -2.29
CA VAL A 316 -6.44 2.06 -2.45
C VAL A 316 -6.70 1.40 -1.10
N LEU A 317 -5.83 1.63 -0.10
CA LEU A 317 -6.00 1.07 1.25
C LEU A 317 -7.24 1.62 1.95
N ALA A 318 -7.52 2.92 1.81
CA ALA A 318 -8.71 3.55 2.38
C ALA A 318 -10.00 3.04 1.72
N LEU A 319 -10.03 2.86 0.39
CA LEU A 319 -11.15 2.25 -0.31
C LEU A 319 -11.36 0.78 0.10
N ALA A 320 -10.28 0.02 0.30
CA ALA A 320 -10.36 -1.36 0.78
C ALA A 320 -10.90 -1.44 2.23
N SER A 321 -10.71 -0.40 3.05
CA SER A 321 -11.21 -0.34 4.44
C SER A 321 -12.66 0.14 4.55
N LEU A 322 -13.28 0.65 3.48
CA LEU A 322 -14.63 1.19 3.49
C LEU A 322 -15.72 0.20 3.92
N GLY A 323 -15.46 -1.11 3.86
CA GLY A 323 -16.36 -2.12 4.43
C GLY A 323 -16.56 -2.01 5.95
N ARG A 324 -15.73 -1.23 6.66
CA ARG A 324 -15.84 -0.95 8.11
C ARG A 324 -16.66 0.30 8.40
N PHE A 325 -16.87 1.18 7.42
CA PHE A 325 -17.53 2.48 7.56
C PHE A 325 -18.80 2.51 6.72
N ALA A 326 -19.78 3.28 7.15
CA ALA A 326 -21.07 3.35 6.46
C ALA A 326 -20.95 3.98 5.06
N HIS A 327 -20.11 5.00 4.91
CA HIS A 327 -19.90 5.75 3.67
C HIS A 327 -18.55 6.49 3.65
N PRO A 328 -18.04 6.91 2.49
CA PRO A 328 -16.72 7.55 2.37
C PRO A 328 -16.51 8.82 3.20
N PHE A 329 -17.56 9.61 3.44
CA PHE A 329 -17.46 10.85 4.21
C PHE A 329 -17.75 10.69 5.70
N ALA A 330 -17.98 9.43 6.17
CA ALA A 330 -18.12 9.12 7.58
C ALA A 330 -16.87 9.56 8.37
N GLU A 331 -17.02 9.78 9.67
CA GLU A 331 -15.90 10.01 10.61
C GLU A 331 -14.89 11.07 10.13
N TRP A 332 -15.38 12.22 9.69
CA TRP A 332 -14.57 13.30 9.10
C TRP A 332 -13.86 12.92 7.79
N GLY A 333 -14.27 11.83 7.15
CA GLY A 333 -13.73 11.36 5.89
C GLY A 333 -13.76 12.41 4.78
N ALA A 334 -14.81 13.26 4.73
CA ALA A 334 -14.90 14.35 3.75
C ALA A 334 -13.68 15.27 3.77
N ILE A 335 -13.26 15.72 4.97
CA ILE A 335 -12.07 16.56 5.14
C ILE A 335 -10.81 15.77 4.80
N GLY A 336 -10.71 14.51 5.27
CA GLY A 336 -9.57 13.65 4.99
C GLY A 336 -9.36 13.43 3.49
N TRP A 337 -10.42 13.12 2.75
CA TRP A 337 -10.35 12.96 1.28
C TRP A 337 -9.98 14.25 0.57
N LEU A 338 -10.57 15.39 0.98
CA LEU A 338 -10.23 16.69 0.40
C LEU A 338 -8.73 16.99 0.54
N LEU A 339 -8.18 16.81 1.74
CA LEU A 339 -6.76 17.03 2.01
C LEU A 339 -5.87 16.04 1.23
N LEU A 340 -6.26 14.76 1.16
CA LEU A 340 -5.49 13.75 0.46
C LEU A 340 -5.45 14.01 -1.05
N PHE A 341 -6.58 14.36 -1.68
CA PHE A 341 -6.61 14.71 -3.10
C PHE A 341 -5.87 16.03 -3.37
N ALA A 342 -5.99 17.02 -2.51
CA ALA A 342 -5.21 18.27 -2.62
C ALA A 342 -3.70 17.97 -2.58
N ALA A 343 -3.24 17.15 -1.62
CA ALA A 343 -1.85 16.73 -1.54
C ALA A 343 -1.44 15.93 -2.80
N HIS A 344 -2.31 15.05 -3.29
CA HIS A 344 -2.06 14.25 -4.50
C HIS A 344 -1.82 15.15 -5.72
N TYR A 345 -2.72 16.08 -6.02
CA TYR A 345 -2.58 16.96 -7.17
C TYR A 345 -1.38 17.91 -7.05
N VAL A 346 -1.06 18.38 -5.84
CA VAL A 346 0.17 19.15 -5.59
C VAL A 346 1.42 18.31 -5.90
N THR A 347 1.46 17.05 -5.47
CA THR A 347 2.61 16.16 -5.76
C THR A 347 2.73 15.82 -7.24
N LEU A 348 1.61 15.65 -7.96
CA LEU A 348 1.63 15.44 -9.40
C LEU A 348 2.25 16.63 -10.12
N ARG A 349 1.82 17.85 -9.77
CA ARG A 349 2.37 19.08 -10.38
C ARG A 349 3.87 19.26 -10.09
N ILE A 350 4.33 18.93 -8.88
CA ILE A 350 5.75 18.94 -8.53
C ILE A 350 6.48 17.82 -9.29
N GLY A 351 5.85 16.64 -9.42
CA GLY A 351 6.39 15.51 -10.16
C GLY A 351 6.67 15.83 -11.64
N GLU A 352 5.81 16.63 -12.27
CA GLU A 352 6.01 17.12 -13.64
C GLU A 352 7.30 17.95 -13.76
N THR A 353 7.54 18.86 -12.83
CA THR A 353 8.74 19.72 -12.83
C THR A 353 10.04 18.94 -12.54
N HIS A 354 9.93 17.75 -11.95
CA HIS A 354 11.06 16.87 -11.63
C HIS A 354 11.15 15.64 -12.55
N GLU A 355 10.41 15.63 -13.65
CA GLU A 355 10.41 14.57 -14.68
C GLU A 355 10.16 13.17 -14.09
N ILE A 356 9.23 13.05 -13.15
CA ILE A 356 8.81 11.75 -12.61
C ILE A 356 7.97 11.04 -13.67
N LYS A 357 8.33 9.79 -13.99
CA LYS A 357 7.62 8.99 -15.00
C LYS A 357 6.34 8.35 -14.43
N GLY A 358 5.36 8.11 -15.29
CA GLY A 358 4.14 7.40 -14.95
C GLY A 358 3.04 8.24 -14.30
N LEU A 359 3.16 9.57 -14.32
CA LEU A 359 2.17 10.50 -13.76
C LEU A 359 0.78 10.35 -14.39
N ASP A 360 0.70 10.02 -15.68
CA ASP A 360 -0.57 9.83 -16.38
C ASP A 360 -1.46 8.76 -15.73
N TRP A 361 -0.86 7.66 -15.26
CA TRP A 361 -1.59 6.62 -14.53
C TRP A 361 -2.05 7.08 -13.15
N LEU A 362 -1.29 7.95 -12.49
CA LEU A 362 -1.67 8.54 -11.20
C LEU A 362 -2.81 9.56 -11.38
N HIS A 363 -2.79 10.35 -12.45
CA HIS A 363 -3.91 11.23 -12.82
C HIS A 363 -5.18 10.43 -13.11
N ALA A 364 -5.08 9.37 -13.92
CA ALA A 364 -6.22 8.51 -14.23
C ALA A 364 -6.77 7.82 -12.97
N GLY A 365 -5.89 7.26 -12.13
CA GLY A 365 -6.26 6.61 -10.88
C GLY A 365 -6.97 7.54 -9.90
N ALA A 366 -6.51 8.80 -9.79
CA ALA A 366 -7.19 9.82 -8.98
C ALA A 366 -8.60 10.11 -9.50
N CYS A 367 -8.78 10.19 -10.82
CA CYS A 367 -10.09 10.38 -11.43
C CYS A 367 -11.04 9.20 -11.13
N TRP A 368 -10.56 7.95 -11.23
CA TRP A 368 -11.37 6.77 -10.87
C TRP A 368 -11.77 6.78 -9.40
N ALA A 369 -10.81 7.04 -8.52
CA ALA A 369 -11.05 7.06 -7.08
C ALA A 369 -12.04 8.16 -6.69
N LEU A 370 -11.87 9.37 -7.21
CA LEU A 370 -12.78 10.49 -6.96
C LEU A 370 -14.19 10.16 -7.45
N THR A 371 -14.32 9.61 -8.66
CA THR A 371 -15.62 9.21 -9.21
C THR A 371 -16.30 8.14 -8.35
N LEU A 372 -15.55 7.12 -7.92
CA LEU A 372 -16.05 6.04 -7.06
C LEU A 372 -16.52 6.57 -5.72
N ILE A 373 -15.72 7.42 -5.07
CA ILE A 373 -16.03 8.03 -3.77
C ILE A 373 -17.28 8.89 -3.86
N LEU A 374 -17.39 9.73 -4.90
CA LEU A 374 -18.56 10.59 -5.10
C LEU A 374 -19.82 9.79 -5.43
N ALA A 375 -19.71 8.73 -6.24
CA ALA A 375 -20.83 7.85 -6.54
C ALA A 375 -21.32 7.11 -5.30
N TRP A 376 -20.39 6.59 -4.49
CA TRP A 376 -20.73 5.90 -3.24
C TRP A 376 -21.38 6.84 -2.23
N GLU A 377 -20.76 8.00 -2.00
CA GLU A 377 -21.31 9.01 -1.09
C GLU A 377 -22.70 9.47 -1.51
N ALA A 378 -22.89 9.80 -2.79
CA ALA A 378 -24.18 10.17 -3.32
C ALA A 378 -25.22 9.04 -3.17
N SER A 379 -24.82 7.80 -3.42
CA SER A 379 -25.67 6.62 -3.24
C SER A 379 -26.13 6.48 -1.78
N TRP A 380 -25.21 6.65 -0.82
CA TRP A 380 -25.52 6.58 0.60
C TRP A 380 -26.43 7.72 1.07
N GLN A 381 -26.12 8.97 0.70
CA GLN A 381 -26.93 10.15 1.07
C GLN A 381 -28.35 10.05 0.50
N VAL A 382 -28.46 9.67 -0.77
CA VAL A 382 -29.77 9.47 -1.41
C VAL A 382 -30.53 8.31 -0.78
N GLY A 383 -29.84 7.21 -0.42
CA GLY A 383 -30.44 6.04 0.24
C GLY A 383 -30.99 6.35 1.63
N ASN A 384 -30.42 7.35 2.34
CA ASN A 384 -30.97 7.83 3.63
C ASN A 384 -32.20 8.74 3.48
N LEU A 385 -32.33 9.41 2.32
CA LEU A 385 -33.46 10.31 2.07
C LEU A 385 -34.63 9.59 1.41
N THR A 386 -34.37 8.52 0.65
CA THR A 386 -35.37 7.86 -0.20
C THR A 386 -35.18 6.34 -0.21
N THR A 387 -36.22 5.61 -0.61
CA THR A 387 -36.19 4.18 -0.82
C THR A 387 -36.36 3.83 -2.31
N GLY A 388 -36.14 2.55 -2.66
CA GLY A 388 -36.28 2.06 -4.02
C GLY A 388 -35.06 2.32 -4.90
N VAL A 389 -35.26 2.69 -6.16
CA VAL A 389 -34.21 2.78 -7.18
C VAL A 389 -33.22 3.94 -6.96
N TRP A 390 -33.62 4.96 -6.23
CA TRP A 390 -32.86 6.22 -6.11
C TRP A 390 -31.42 6.05 -5.61
N ALA A 391 -31.20 5.19 -4.62
CA ALA A 391 -29.86 4.91 -4.11
C ALA A 391 -28.95 4.20 -5.13
N GLN A 392 -29.51 3.58 -6.16
CA GLN A 392 -28.76 2.88 -7.19
C GLN A 392 -28.32 3.78 -8.35
N LEU A 393 -29.02 4.93 -8.54
CA LEU A 393 -28.79 5.84 -9.67
C LEU A 393 -27.39 6.48 -9.66
N PRO A 394 -26.82 6.95 -8.53
CA PRO A 394 -25.52 7.60 -8.49
C PRO A 394 -24.38 6.75 -9.05
N TRP A 395 -24.46 5.41 -8.94
CA TRP A 395 -23.45 4.50 -9.47
C TRP A 395 -23.32 4.55 -11.01
N GLY A 396 -24.37 4.95 -11.73
CA GLY A 396 -24.33 5.20 -13.17
C GLY A 396 -24.20 6.68 -13.52
N VAL A 397 -24.97 7.53 -12.82
CA VAL A 397 -25.08 8.96 -13.15
C VAL A 397 -23.77 9.72 -12.87
N VAL A 398 -23.11 9.47 -11.73
CA VAL A 398 -21.85 10.17 -11.39
C VAL A 398 -20.74 9.86 -12.39
N PRO A 399 -20.42 8.58 -12.72
CA PRO A 399 -19.47 8.28 -13.79
C PRO A 399 -19.88 8.88 -15.15
N ALA A 400 -21.18 8.85 -15.48
CA ALA A 400 -21.68 9.42 -16.72
C ALA A 400 -21.44 10.93 -16.82
N LEU A 401 -21.66 11.67 -15.73
CA LEU A 401 -21.38 13.11 -15.66
C LEU A 401 -19.88 13.40 -15.80
N VAL A 402 -19.02 12.61 -15.15
CA VAL A 402 -17.57 12.75 -15.27
C VAL A 402 -17.11 12.49 -16.70
N VAL A 403 -17.58 11.42 -17.33
CA VAL A 403 -17.25 11.08 -18.72
C VAL A 403 -17.75 12.16 -19.68
N ALA A 404 -18.97 12.66 -19.48
CA ALA A 404 -19.54 13.75 -20.28
C ALA A 404 -18.74 15.06 -20.13
N TRP A 405 -18.31 15.37 -18.90
CA TRP A 405 -17.52 16.56 -18.60
C TRP A 405 -16.13 16.49 -19.24
N LEU A 406 -15.43 15.35 -19.11
CA LEU A 406 -14.12 15.12 -19.72
C LEU A 406 -14.19 15.08 -21.27
N GLY A 407 -15.33 14.68 -21.84
CA GLY A 407 -15.58 14.70 -23.29
C GLY A 407 -15.71 16.11 -23.86
N ARG A 408 -16.06 17.12 -23.07
CA ARG A 408 -16.23 18.50 -23.55
C ARG A 408 -14.92 19.27 -23.57
N GLN A 409 -14.17 19.20 -24.65
CA GLN A 409 -12.86 19.85 -24.83
C GLN A 409 -12.84 21.36 -24.54
N GLN A 410 -13.91 22.06 -24.83
CA GLN A 410 -14.00 23.52 -24.76
C GLN A 410 -14.04 24.05 -23.32
N LEU A 411 -14.37 23.21 -22.34
CA LEU A 411 -14.55 23.61 -20.94
C LEU A 411 -13.29 23.43 -20.07
N LEU A 412 -12.21 22.80 -20.59
CA LEU A 412 -11.08 22.38 -19.78
C LEU A 412 -9.72 22.77 -20.37
N PRO A 413 -9.46 24.07 -20.64
CA PRO A 413 -8.18 24.51 -21.21
C PRO A 413 -7.03 24.54 -20.18
N GLN A 414 -7.28 24.16 -18.94
CA GLN A 414 -6.36 24.32 -17.83
C GLN A 414 -5.78 22.99 -17.32
N TRP A 415 -4.68 23.09 -16.60
CA TRP A 415 -4.14 21.99 -15.83
C TRP A 415 -5.20 21.41 -14.84
N PRO A 416 -5.28 20.09 -14.62
CA PRO A 416 -4.37 19.05 -15.12
C PRO A 416 -4.78 18.45 -16.47
N VAL A 417 -6.03 18.64 -16.94
CA VAL A 417 -6.61 17.91 -18.08
C VAL A 417 -5.92 18.26 -19.40
N ALA A 418 -5.64 19.55 -19.64
CA ALA A 418 -4.98 19.98 -20.87
C ALA A 418 -3.51 19.51 -20.97
N ALA A 419 -2.80 19.40 -19.84
CA ALA A 419 -1.44 18.94 -19.80
C ALA A 419 -1.31 17.41 -19.97
N HIS A 420 -2.33 16.66 -19.49
CA HIS A 420 -2.37 15.19 -19.49
C HIS A 420 -3.59 14.68 -20.27
N GLU A 421 -3.78 15.14 -21.49
CA GLU A 421 -4.96 14.83 -22.30
C GLU A 421 -5.19 13.32 -22.46
N GLN A 422 -4.11 12.54 -22.69
CA GLN A 422 -4.19 11.09 -22.83
C GLN A 422 -4.63 10.41 -21.52
N ALA A 423 -4.13 10.90 -20.37
CA ALA A 423 -4.51 10.38 -19.08
C ALA A 423 -6.02 10.54 -18.81
N TYR A 424 -6.57 11.72 -19.07
CA TYR A 424 -7.98 12.01 -18.75
C TYR A 424 -8.95 11.53 -19.82
N ARG A 425 -8.61 11.62 -21.12
CA ARG A 425 -9.53 11.25 -22.20
C ARG A 425 -9.56 9.78 -22.54
N ILE A 426 -8.46 9.07 -22.23
CA ILE A 426 -8.36 7.64 -22.54
C ILE A 426 -8.24 6.83 -21.24
N TYR A 427 -7.16 7.01 -20.48
CA TYR A 427 -6.89 6.15 -19.32
C TYR A 427 -7.94 6.31 -18.22
N ALA A 428 -8.41 7.53 -17.94
CA ALA A 428 -9.45 7.75 -16.95
C ALA A 428 -10.83 7.34 -17.46
N THR A 429 -11.18 7.70 -18.70
CA THR A 429 -12.56 7.51 -19.19
C THR A 429 -12.88 6.08 -19.60
N VAL A 430 -11.94 5.30 -20.17
CA VAL A 430 -12.24 3.94 -20.65
C VAL A 430 -12.77 3.02 -19.54
N PRO A 431 -12.14 2.92 -18.35
CA PRO A 431 -12.70 2.13 -17.25
C PRO A 431 -14.05 2.64 -16.74
N LEU A 432 -14.27 3.96 -16.76
CA LEU A 432 -15.56 4.55 -16.39
C LEU A 432 -16.66 4.20 -17.41
N VAL A 433 -16.34 4.22 -18.70
CA VAL A 433 -17.23 3.78 -19.79
C VAL A 433 -17.64 2.31 -19.61
N ILE A 434 -16.67 1.45 -19.29
CA ILE A 434 -16.93 0.03 -18.98
C ILE A 434 -17.82 -0.08 -17.73
N ALA A 435 -17.54 0.68 -16.69
CA ALA A 435 -18.34 0.69 -15.46
C ALA A 435 -19.78 1.14 -15.72
N ILE A 436 -19.99 2.17 -16.54
CA ILE A 436 -21.32 2.64 -16.97
C ILE A 436 -22.05 1.54 -17.76
N ALA A 437 -21.38 0.88 -18.70
CA ALA A 437 -21.99 -0.20 -19.49
C ALA A 437 -22.39 -1.39 -18.61
N LEU A 438 -21.54 -1.77 -17.66
CA LEU A 438 -21.85 -2.80 -16.67
C LEU A 438 -22.98 -2.38 -15.75
N TRP A 439 -23.01 -1.14 -15.30
CA TRP A 439 -24.12 -0.63 -14.51
C TRP A 439 -25.45 -0.66 -15.27
N ILE A 440 -25.48 -0.23 -16.54
CA ILE A 440 -26.67 -0.33 -17.40
C ILE A 440 -27.12 -1.79 -17.51
N LEU A 441 -26.19 -2.73 -17.73
CA LEU A 441 -26.50 -4.15 -17.78
C LEU A 441 -27.11 -4.64 -16.47
N LEU A 442 -26.42 -4.43 -15.35
CA LEU A 442 -26.81 -4.95 -14.05
C LEU A 442 -28.13 -4.35 -13.57
N ILE A 443 -28.32 -3.03 -13.68
CA ILE A 443 -29.51 -2.34 -13.18
C ILE A 443 -30.77 -2.76 -13.95
N ASN A 444 -30.65 -3.00 -15.26
CA ASN A 444 -31.79 -3.45 -16.06
C ASN A 444 -32.15 -4.93 -15.80
N LEU A 445 -31.21 -5.74 -15.33
CA LEU A 445 -31.46 -7.14 -14.95
C LEU A 445 -31.98 -7.31 -13.51
N SER A 446 -31.66 -6.37 -12.60
CA SER A 446 -31.91 -6.55 -11.17
C SER A 446 -32.97 -5.61 -10.60
N SER A 447 -33.21 -4.44 -11.19
CA SER A 447 -34.09 -3.42 -10.59
C SER A 447 -35.51 -3.46 -11.14
N THR A 448 -36.48 -3.40 -10.23
CA THR A 448 -37.91 -3.25 -10.53
C THR A 448 -38.26 -1.83 -10.99
N GLY A 449 -37.39 -0.85 -10.78
CA GLY A 449 -37.64 0.54 -11.12
C GLY A 449 -38.58 1.26 -10.15
N ASP A 450 -38.85 0.69 -8.96
CA ASP A 450 -39.69 1.32 -7.95
C ASP A 450 -39.12 2.66 -7.51
N SER A 451 -39.91 3.73 -7.60
CA SER A 451 -39.60 5.06 -7.10
C SER A 451 -40.64 5.49 -6.09
N THR A 452 -40.22 5.76 -4.85
CA THR A 452 -41.12 6.02 -3.70
C THR A 452 -42.11 7.16 -3.93
N TRP A 453 -41.76 8.14 -4.73
CA TRP A 453 -42.53 9.39 -4.88
C TRP A 453 -43.17 9.57 -6.26
N LEU A 454 -42.80 8.78 -7.24
CA LEU A 454 -43.28 8.92 -8.61
C LEU A 454 -43.93 7.64 -9.08
N PRO A 455 -45.14 7.74 -9.74
CA PRO A 455 -45.72 6.59 -10.40
C PRO A 455 -44.77 6.13 -11.52
N TYR A 456 -44.77 4.83 -11.79
CA TYR A 456 -43.96 4.30 -12.88
C TYR A 456 -44.54 4.75 -14.25
N LEU A 457 -43.77 5.60 -14.94
CA LEU A 457 -44.06 6.01 -16.30
C LEU A 457 -42.94 5.43 -17.18
N PRO A 458 -43.27 4.60 -18.19
CA PRO A 458 -42.28 4.02 -19.09
C PRO A 458 -41.39 5.09 -19.72
N LEU A 459 -40.08 4.85 -19.76
CA LEU A 459 -39.04 5.75 -20.28
C LEU A 459 -38.86 7.08 -19.55
N LEU A 460 -39.82 7.51 -18.73
CA LEU A 460 -39.75 8.73 -17.90
C LEU A 460 -39.52 8.41 -16.40
N ASN A 461 -39.42 7.15 -16.06
CA ASN A 461 -39.01 6.73 -14.72
C ASN A 461 -37.57 7.20 -14.44
N PRO A 462 -37.21 7.59 -13.18
CA PRO A 462 -35.87 8.02 -12.84
C PRO A 462 -34.76 7.05 -13.27
N LEU A 463 -35.01 5.74 -13.21
CA LEU A 463 -34.09 4.74 -13.71
C LEU A 463 -33.89 4.85 -15.23
N ASP A 464 -34.96 4.90 -15.97
CA ASP A 464 -34.90 4.94 -17.45
C ASP A 464 -34.26 6.23 -17.95
N VAL A 465 -34.56 7.38 -17.30
CA VAL A 465 -33.90 8.67 -17.58
C VAL A 465 -32.40 8.59 -17.28
N SER A 466 -32.01 7.95 -16.16
CA SER A 466 -30.60 7.77 -15.82
C SER A 466 -29.87 6.88 -16.85
N VAL A 467 -30.48 5.80 -17.28
CA VAL A 467 -29.93 4.94 -18.36
C VAL A 467 -29.78 5.73 -19.67
N ALA A 468 -30.78 6.52 -20.05
CA ALA A 468 -30.72 7.39 -21.25
C ALA A 468 -29.57 8.42 -21.13
N LEU A 469 -29.39 9.05 -19.94
CA LEU A 469 -28.28 9.97 -19.66
C LEU A 469 -26.92 9.25 -19.79
N CYS A 470 -26.80 8.05 -19.26
CA CYS A 470 -25.61 7.22 -19.38
C CYS A 470 -25.29 6.92 -20.86
N ILE A 471 -26.27 6.48 -21.64
CA ILE A 471 -26.09 6.21 -23.08
C ILE A 471 -25.70 7.48 -23.83
N ALA A 472 -26.33 8.62 -23.54
CA ALA A 472 -25.97 9.92 -24.11
C ALA A 472 -24.54 10.33 -23.79
N SER A 473 -24.08 10.11 -22.54
CA SER A 473 -22.70 10.40 -22.13
C SER A 473 -21.67 9.54 -22.88
N LEU A 474 -21.99 8.25 -23.09
CA LEU A 474 -21.13 7.34 -23.88
C LEU A 474 -21.05 7.81 -25.35
N ALA A 475 -22.16 8.20 -25.95
CA ALA A 475 -22.19 8.73 -27.33
C ALA A 475 -21.39 10.05 -27.43
N MET A 476 -21.54 10.95 -26.46
CA MET A 476 -20.82 12.21 -26.41
C MET A 476 -19.32 11.99 -26.24
N TRP A 477 -18.91 11.10 -25.36
CA TRP A 477 -17.50 10.73 -25.19
C TRP A 477 -16.92 10.19 -26.50
N TRP A 478 -17.60 9.23 -27.14
CA TRP A 478 -17.13 8.68 -28.41
C TRP A 478 -16.97 9.73 -29.50
N SER A 479 -17.93 10.66 -29.62
CA SER A 479 -17.87 11.75 -30.58
C SER A 479 -16.75 12.76 -30.31
N SER A 480 -16.31 12.87 -29.06
CA SER A 480 -15.26 13.79 -28.64
C SER A 480 -13.83 13.28 -28.92
N LEU A 481 -13.64 11.98 -29.17
CA LEU A 481 -12.36 11.40 -29.48
C LEU A 481 -11.89 11.73 -30.88
N SER A 482 -10.62 12.16 -31.02
CA SER A 482 -9.98 12.32 -32.34
C SER A 482 -9.71 10.96 -33.00
N ASP A 483 -9.50 10.94 -34.32
CA ASP A 483 -9.17 9.70 -35.03
C ASP A 483 -7.86 9.09 -34.53
N GLN A 484 -6.88 9.92 -34.14
CA GLN A 484 -5.62 9.47 -33.54
C GLN A 484 -5.85 8.83 -32.16
N GLN A 485 -6.71 9.40 -31.32
CA GLN A 485 -7.06 8.85 -30.00
C GLN A 485 -7.81 7.52 -30.11
N ARG A 486 -8.69 7.39 -31.13
CA ARG A 486 -9.38 6.11 -31.43
C ARG A 486 -8.40 5.02 -31.87
N ALA A 487 -7.34 5.41 -32.59
CA ALA A 487 -6.36 4.47 -33.14
C ALA A 487 -5.26 4.07 -32.13
N THR A 488 -4.82 5.00 -31.26
CA THR A 488 -3.65 4.78 -30.37
C THR A 488 -3.98 4.16 -29.03
N GLY A 489 -5.22 4.33 -28.54
CA GLY A 489 -5.57 3.90 -27.19
C GLY A 489 -5.85 2.39 -27.09
N TRP A 490 -6.79 1.94 -27.81
CA TRP A 490 -7.28 0.57 -27.84
C TRP A 490 -7.94 0.46 -29.23
N GLN A 491 -7.50 -0.45 -30.08
CA GLN A 491 -8.08 -0.64 -31.41
C GLN A 491 -9.54 -1.08 -31.31
N PHE A 492 -10.41 -0.17 -30.87
CA PHE A 492 -11.85 -0.43 -30.79
C PHE A 492 -12.44 -0.55 -32.18
N ASP A 493 -12.87 -1.73 -32.54
CA ASP A 493 -13.70 -1.88 -33.71
C ASP A 493 -15.02 -1.14 -33.47
N LEU A 494 -15.27 -0.09 -34.25
CA LEU A 494 -16.52 0.68 -34.20
C LEU A 494 -17.74 -0.22 -34.31
N ARG A 495 -17.65 -1.29 -35.10
CA ARG A 495 -18.76 -2.24 -35.27
C ARG A 495 -19.05 -2.99 -33.98
N ALA A 496 -18.03 -3.41 -33.24
CA ALA A 496 -18.22 -4.06 -31.97
C ALA A 496 -18.82 -3.11 -30.92
N LEU A 497 -18.37 -1.85 -30.88
CA LEU A 497 -18.94 -0.85 -29.96
C LEU A 497 -20.41 -0.53 -30.30
N LEU A 498 -20.74 -0.38 -31.57
CA LEU A 498 -22.13 -0.18 -32.00
C LEU A 498 -23.00 -1.40 -31.69
N ALA A 499 -22.47 -2.61 -31.81
CA ALA A 499 -23.18 -3.83 -31.45
C ALA A 499 -23.44 -3.91 -29.92
N ILE A 500 -22.45 -3.55 -29.09
CA ILE A 500 -22.61 -3.47 -27.64
C ILE A 500 -23.65 -2.41 -27.27
N ALA A 501 -23.55 -1.22 -27.83
CA ALA A 501 -24.52 -0.14 -27.59
C ALA A 501 -25.94 -0.55 -27.99
N ALA A 502 -26.12 -1.16 -29.17
CA ALA A 502 -27.40 -1.69 -29.61
C ALA A 502 -27.94 -2.78 -28.66
N GLY A 503 -27.06 -3.67 -28.18
CA GLY A 503 -27.41 -4.69 -27.19
C GLY A 503 -27.86 -4.09 -25.85
N LEU A 504 -27.18 -3.08 -25.35
CA LEU A 504 -27.56 -2.37 -24.11
C LEU A 504 -28.90 -1.62 -24.28
N ILE A 505 -29.13 -0.96 -25.42
CA ILE A 505 -30.40 -0.30 -25.72
C ILE A 505 -31.51 -1.33 -25.82
N PHE A 506 -31.28 -2.43 -26.52
CA PHE A 506 -32.26 -3.51 -26.64
C PHE A 506 -32.63 -4.09 -25.26
N LEU A 507 -31.62 -4.36 -24.39
CA LEU A 507 -31.83 -4.81 -23.03
C LEU A 507 -32.65 -3.80 -22.22
N TRP A 508 -32.27 -2.52 -22.27
CA TRP A 508 -32.99 -1.45 -21.57
C TRP A 508 -34.46 -1.36 -21.98
N LEU A 509 -34.75 -1.36 -23.31
CA LEU A 509 -36.12 -1.29 -23.82
C LEU A 509 -36.96 -2.53 -23.38
N ASN A 510 -36.36 -3.74 -23.40
CA ASN A 510 -37.02 -4.93 -22.87
C ASN A 510 -37.31 -4.81 -21.36
N ALA A 511 -36.35 -4.34 -20.58
CA ALA A 511 -36.51 -4.14 -19.15
C ALA A 511 -37.60 -3.07 -18.86
N ALA A 512 -37.61 -1.98 -19.59
CA ALA A 512 -38.65 -0.94 -19.49
C ALA A 512 -40.05 -1.49 -19.81
N LEU A 513 -40.19 -2.35 -20.84
CA LEU A 513 -41.42 -3.03 -21.14
C LEU A 513 -41.87 -3.95 -19.99
N ILE A 514 -40.98 -4.80 -19.47
CA ILE A 514 -41.30 -5.73 -18.38
C ILE A 514 -41.70 -4.95 -17.12
N ARG A 515 -40.96 -3.88 -16.77
CA ARG A 515 -41.31 -3.00 -15.63
C ARG A 515 -42.69 -2.34 -15.87
N SER A 516 -42.99 -1.91 -17.07
CA SER A 516 -44.33 -1.35 -17.42
C SER A 516 -45.45 -2.34 -17.20
N LEU A 517 -45.24 -3.59 -17.60
CA LEU A 517 -46.22 -4.66 -17.38
C LEU A 517 -46.36 -5.01 -15.90
N HIS A 518 -45.28 -4.97 -15.18
CA HIS A 518 -45.30 -5.21 -13.73
C HIS A 518 -46.09 -4.14 -12.99
N HIS A 519 -45.78 -2.87 -13.19
CA HIS A 519 -46.37 -1.76 -12.43
C HIS A 519 -47.83 -1.48 -12.84
N ASN A 520 -48.16 -1.60 -14.12
CA ASN A 520 -49.51 -1.26 -14.61
C ASN A 520 -50.46 -2.44 -14.65
N PHE A 521 -49.96 -3.68 -14.75
CA PHE A 521 -50.79 -4.87 -14.95
C PHE A 521 -50.50 -6.01 -13.92
N GLY A 522 -49.61 -5.77 -12.97
CA GLY A 522 -49.28 -6.78 -11.95
C GLY A 522 -48.51 -8.00 -12.49
N ALA A 523 -47.86 -7.90 -13.64
CA ALA A 523 -47.11 -9.00 -14.23
C ALA A 523 -45.94 -9.43 -13.31
N PRO A 524 -45.62 -10.73 -13.23
CA PRO A 524 -44.52 -11.20 -12.41
C PRO A 524 -43.16 -10.78 -13.02
N ILE A 525 -42.18 -10.42 -12.14
CA ILE A 525 -40.85 -9.99 -12.56
C ILE A 525 -39.78 -11.07 -12.36
N THR A 526 -40.14 -12.19 -11.69
CA THR A 526 -39.23 -13.32 -11.51
C THR A 526 -39.05 -14.09 -12.82
N ALA A 527 -37.87 -14.66 -13.06
CA ALA A 527 -37.57 -15.40 -14.29
C ALA A 527 -38.61 -16.52 -14.57
N TYR A 528 -38.98 -17.27 -13.53
CA TYR A 528 -40.00 -18.30 -13.61
C TYR A 528 -41.38 -17.71 -13.92
N GLY A 529 -41.80 -16.67 -13.22
CA GLY A 529 -43.10 -16.00 -13.46
C GLY A 529 -43.19 -15.38 -14.85
N MET A 530 -42.15 -14.71 -15.33
CA MET A 530 -42.11 -14.14 -16.68
C MET A 530 -42.24 -15.20 -17.77
N SER A 531 -41.57 -16.35 -17.61
CA SER A 531 -41.63 -17.43 -18.60
C SER A 531 -43.02 -18.08 -18.73
N HIS A 532 -43.83 -18.05 -17.65
CA HIS A 532 -45.18 -18.65 -17.59
C HIS A 532 -46.30 -17.60 -17.78
N SER A 533 -46.01 -16.31 -17.81
CA SER A 533 -47.00 -15.26 -18.01
C SER A 533 -47.29 -15.04 -19.48
N THR A 534 -48.52 -15.37 -19.92
CA THR A 534 -48.96 -15.13 -21.30
C THR A 534 -48.91 -13.65 -21.68
N LEU A 535 -49.23 -12.75 -20.72
CA LEU A 535 -49.14 -11.30 -20.93
C LEU A 535 -47.71 -10.86 -21.25
N VAL A 536 -46.72 -11.30 -20.46
CA VAL A 536 -45.32 -10.95 -20.67
C VAL A 536 -44.81 -11.53 -21.97
N GLN A 537 -45.09 -12.81 -22.24
CA GLN A 537 -44.63 -13.49 -23.45
C GLN A 537 -45.23 -12.88 -24.74
N ALA A 538 -46.51 -12.59 -24.75
CA ALA A 538 -47.17 -11.93 -25.88
C ALA A 538 -46.65 -10.50 -26.12
N SER A 539 -46.49 -9.71 -25.04
CA SER A 539 -45.97 -8.35 -25.13
C SER A 539 -44.54 -8.30 -25.67
N LEU A 540 -43.65 -9.22 -25.23
CA LEU A 540 -42.30 -9.35 -25.78
C LEU A 540 -42.32 -9.72 -27.26
N SER A 541 -43.19 -10.67 -27.70
CA SER A 541 -43.30 -11.08 -29.10
C SER A 541 -43.79 -9.92 -29.99
N ILE A 542 -44.79 -9.15 -29.54
CA ILE A 542 -45.28 -7.96 -30.25
C ILE A 542 -44.18 -6.89 -30.32
N PHE A 543 -43.52 -6.61 -29.21
CA PHE A 543 -42.45 -5.60 -29.16
C PHE A 543 -41.28 -5.95 -30.07
N TRP A 544 -40.78 -7.19 -30.04
CA TRP A 544 -39.69 -7.64 -30.91
C TRP A 544 -40.13 -7.64 -32.40
N GLY A 545 -41.38 -8.01 -32.68
CA GLY A 545 -41.93 -7.97 -34.01
C GLY A 545 -41.99 -6.54 -34.59
N VAL A 546 -42.48 -5.59 -33.79
CA VAL A 546 -42.53 -4.16 -34.20
C VAL A 546 -41.11 -3.61 -34.34
N LEU A 547 -40.19 -3.92 -33.41
CA LEU A 547 -38.80 -3.46 -33.47
C LEU A 547 -38.07 -4.03 -34.69
N GLY A 548 -38.24 -5.34 -34.97
CA GLY A 548 -37.65 -6.00 -36.15
C GLY A 548 -38.17 -5.43 -37.46
N PHE A 549 -39.49 -5.26 -37.57
CA PHE A 549 -40.11 -4.66 -38.74
C PHE A 549 -39.64 -3.21 -38.97
N THR A 550 -39.62 -2.39 -37.92
CA THR A 550 -39.14 -1.01 -37.98
C THR A 550 -37.67 -0.94 -38.39
N ALA A 551 -36.82 -1.78 -37.80
CA ALA A 551 -35.40 -1.86 -38.16
C ALA A 551 -35.21 -2.25 -39.64
N MET A 552 -35.93 -3.25 -40.14
CA MET A 552 -35.84 -3.68 -41.52
C MET A 552 -36.33 -2.61 -42.51
N THR A 553 -37.45 -1.93 -42.22
CA THR A 553 -38.00 -0.88 -43.10
C THR A 553 -37.10 0.35 -43.16
N LEU A 554 -36.59 0.82 -42.03
CA LEU A 554 -35.63 1.93 -41.97
C LEU A 554 -34.32 1.57 -42.68
N ALA A 555 -33.80 0.37 -42.42
CA ALA A 555 -32.59 -0.12 -43.04
C ALA A 555 -32.70 -0.31 -44.55
N ALA A 556 -33.86 -0.74 -45.05
CA ALA A 556 -34.12 -0.83 -46.48
C ALA A 556 -34.08 0.56 -47.17
N ARG A 557 -34.67 1.58 -46.54
CA ARG A 557 -34.67 2.97 -47.04
C ARG A 557 -33.27 3.62 -47.01
N GLN A 558 -32.47 3.31 -46.00
CA GLN A 558 -31.14 3.91 -45.78
C GLN A 558 -30.00 3.05 -46.34
N HIS A 559 -30.32 1.93 -46.98
CA HIS A 559 -29.34 0.95 -47.48
C HIS A 559 -28.37 0.39 -46.40
N TRP A 560 -28.84 0.27 -45.15
CA TRP A 560 -28.05 -0.24 -44.02
C TRP A 560 -28.18 -1.77 -43.90
N ARG A 561 -27.44 -2.50 -44.70
CA ARG A 561 -27.56 -3.95 -44.81
C ARG A 561 -27.40 -4.71 -43.48
N TYR A 562 -26.44 -4.30 -42.62
CA TYR A 562 -26.24 -4.96 -41.34
C TYR A 562 -27.43 -4.77 -40.39
N VAL A 563 -28.00 -3.56 -40.31
CA VAL A 563 -29.18 -3.28 -39.48
C VAL A 563 -30.39 -4.07 -40.00
N TRP A 564 -30.51 -4.20 -41.31
CA TRP A 564 -31.55 -5.04 -41.91
C TRP A 564 -31.39 -6.51 -41.50
N MET A 565 -30.16 -7.06 -41.53
CA MET A 565 -29.89 -8.45 -41.12
C MET A 565 -30.20 -8.68 -39.63
N VAL A 566 -29.89 -7.72 -38.75
CA VAL A 566 -30.25 -7.77 -37.33
C VAL A 566 -31.78 -7.79 -37.15
N GLY A 567 -32.51 -6.91 -37.85
CA GLY A 567 -33.96 -6.91 -37.82
C GLY A 567 -34.59 -8.22 -38.33
N ALA A 568 -34.05 -8.77 -39.42
CA ALA A 568 -34.48 -10.07 -39.94
C ALA A 568 -34.18 -11.21 -38.94
N GLY A 569 -33.02 -11.21 -38.33
CA GLY A 569 -32.67 -12.16 -37.26
C GLY A 569 -33.63 -12.09 -36.08
N LEU A 570 -34.02 -10.87 -35.66
CA LEU A 570 -35.00 -10.68 -34.60
C LEU A 570 -36.38 -11.23 -35.01
N MET A 571 -36.80 -11.00 -36.24
CA MET A 571 -38.06 -11.58 -36.79
C MET A 571 -38.04 -13.12 -36.81
N ILE A 572 -36.91 -13.72 -37.17
CA ILE A 572 -36.73 -15.19 -37.10
C ILE A 572 -36.89 -15.69 -35.66
N VAL A 573 -36.28 -15.00 -34.68
CA VAL A 573 -36.43 -15.33 -33.25
C VAL A 573 -37.89 -15.21 -32.79
N VAL A 574 -38.62 -14.17 -33.21
CA VAL A 574 -40.02 -14.00 -32.89
C VAL A 574 -40.85 -15.16 -33.46
N VAL A 575 -40.61 -15.54 -34.70
CA VAL A 575 -41.30 -16.68 -35.32
C VAL A 575 -40.98 -17.98 -34.61
N ALA A 576 -39.71 -18.26 -34.33
CA ALA A 576 -39.31 -19.44 -33.60
C ALA A 576 -39.92 -19.49 -32.16
N LYS A 577 -39.92 -18.34 -31.47
CA LYS A 577 -40.56 -18.21 -30.14
C LYS A 577 -42.04 -18.49 -30.21
N LEU A 578 -42.74 -17.95 -31.21
CA LEU A 578 -44.16 -18.19 -31.40
C LEU A 578 -44.46 -19.69 -31.54
N PHE A 579 -43.68 -20.42 -32.34
CA PHE A 579 -43.85 -21.86 -32.52
C PHE A 579 -43.51 -22.69 -31.28
N LEU A 580 -42.42 -22.37 -30.59
CA LEU A 580 -41.88 -23.19 -29.53
C LEU A 580 -42.49 -22.88 -28.16
N VAL A 581 -42.86 -21.60 -27.91
CA VAL A 581 -43.30 -21.12 -26.60
C VAL A 581 -44.77 -20.70 -26.60
N ASP A 582 -45.13 -19.74 -27.46
CA ASP A 582 -46.41 -19.07 -27.34
C ASP A 582 -47.61 -19.98 -27.78
N LEU A 583 -47.35 -20.91 -28.70
CA LEU A 583 -48.39 -21.81 -29.24
C LEU A 583 -48.39 -23.23 -28.59
N SER A 584 -47.44 -23.53 -27.71
CA SER A 584 -47.33 -24.87 -27.08
C SER A 584 -48.56 -25.24 -26.25
N ASN A 585 -49.25 -24.24 -25.66
CA ASN A 585 -50.34 -24.42 -24.69
C ASN A 585 -51.70 -23.87 -25.21
N VAL A 586 -51.87 -23.61 -26.50
CA VAL A 586 -53.07 -22.97 -27.08
C VAL A 586 -53.84 -23.95 -27.96
N GLY A 587 -55.19 -23.85 -27.96
CA GLY A 587 -56.05 -24.69 -28.76
C GLY A 587 -55.86 -24.49 -30.30
N THR A 588 -56.30 -25.50 -31.07
CA THR A 588 -56.03 -25.60 -32.52
C THR A 588 -56.46 -24.37 -33.33
N ILE A 589 -57.59 -23.75 -33.01
CA ILE A 589 -58.13 -22.58 -33.72
C ILE A 589 -57.23 -21.35 -33.48
N ALA A 590 -56.83 -21.06 -32.23
CA ALA A 590 -55.97 -19.95 -31.91
C ALA A 590 -54.58 -20.11 -32.57
N ARG A 591 -54.07 -21.33 -32.71
CA ARG A 591 -52.84 -21.68 -33.41
C ARG A 591 -52.93 -21.34 -34.92
N ILE A 592 -54.05 -21.71 -35.56
CA ILE A 592 -54.28 -21.40 -36.99
C ILE A 592 -54.32 -19.89 -37.22
N MET A 593 -55.07 -19.15 -36.38
CA MET A 593 -55.17 -17.69 -36.50
C MET A 593 -53.83 -16.99 -36.31
N SER A 594 -53.00 -17.45 -35.38
CA SER A 594 -51.64 -16.92 -35.14
C SER A 594 -50.72 -17.18 -36.33
N PHE A 595 -50.79 -18.36 -36.97
CA PHE A 595 -50.02 -18.66 -38.17
C PHE A 595 -50.40 -17.79 -39.37
N LEU A 596 -51.71 -17.55 -39.59
CA LEU A 596 -52.19 -16.67 -40.62
C LEU A 596 -51.71 -15.22 -40.41
N THR A 597 -51.79 -14.73 -39.18
CA THR A 597 -51.36 -13.39 -38.81
C THR A 597 -49.85 -13.20 -38.99
N VAL A 598 -49.02 -14.15 -38.55
CA VAL A 598 -47.57 -14.10 -38.73
C VAL A 598 -47.19 -14.28 -40.19
N GLY A 599 -47.83 -15.16 -40.91
CA GLY A 599 -47.62 -15.34 -42.34
C GLY A 599 -47.91 -14.05 -43.12
N ALA A 600 -49.04 -13.39 -42.83
CA ALA A 600 -49.38 -12.08 -43.42
C ALA A 600 -48.34 -11.01 -43.04
N LEU A 601 -47.90 -10.95 -41.77
CA LEU A 601 -46.86 -10.01 -41.34
C LEU A 601 -45.53 -10.22 -42.07
N LEU A 602 -45.11 -11.47 -42.28
CA LEU A 602 -43.90 -11.79 -43.03
C LEU A 602 -44.00 -11.42 -44.49
N LEU A 603 -45.18 -11.61 -45.14
CA LEU A 603 -45.43 -11.18 -46.50
C LEU A 603 -45.36 -9.65 -46.65
N VAL A 604 -46.01 -8.92 -45.72
CA VAL A 604 -45.96 -7.45 -45.68
C VAL A 604 -44.54 -6.96 -45.46
N THR A 605 -43.80 -7.61 -44.58
CA THR A 605 -42.40 -7.27 -44.32
C THR A 605 -41.52 -7.51 -45.55
N GLY A 606 -41.68 -8.63 -46.23
CA GLY A 606 -40.93 -8.94 -47.45
C GLY A 606 -41.21 -7.94 -48.59
N TYR A 607 -42.46 -7.45 -48.67
CA TYR A 607 -42.87 -6.45 -49.68
C TYR A 607 -42.36 -5.04 -49.35
N LEU A 608 -42.47 -4.58 -48.07
CA LEU A 608 -42.14 -3.22 -47.67
C LEU A 608 -40.65 -3.02 -47.34
N ALA A 609 -39.94 -4.07 -46.99
CA ALA A 609 -38.55 -4.02 -46.56
C ALA A 609 -37.65 -5.01 -47.32
N PRO A 610 -37.46 -4.87 -48.63
CA PRO A 610 -36.60 -5.75 -49.38
C PRO A 610 -35.13 -5.64 -48.94
N LEU A 611 -34.36 -6.74 -49.09
CA LEU A 611 -32.95 -6.78 -48.72
C LEU A 611 -32.14 -5.71 -49.48
N PRO A 612 -31.45 -4.79 -48.81
CA PRO A 612 -30.63 -3.78 -49.47
C PRO A 612 -29.50 -4.41 -50.29
N PRO A 613 -29.17 -3.85 -51.49
CA PRO A 613 -28.07 -4.35 -52.30
C PRO A 613 -26.72 -4.27 -51.57
N ARG A 614 -25.79 -5.17 -51.95
CA ARG A 614 -24.37 -5.02 -51.50
C ARG A 614 -23.83 -3.72 -52.13
N ARG A 615 -23.23 -2.84 -51.33
CA ARG A 615 -22.38 -1.78 -51.89
C ARG A 615 -21.27 -2.49 -52.66
N ALA A 616 -21.12 -2.21 -53.93
CA ALA A 616 -19.97 -2.64 -54.73
C ALA A 616 -18.72 -2.11 -53.97
N SER A 617 -17.77 -3.00 -53.65
CA SER A 617 -16.44 -2.58 -53.22
C SER A 617 -15.89 -1.67 -54.32
N GLU A 618 -15.52 -0.43 -54.00
CA GLU A 618 -14.72 0.39 -54.91
C GLU A 618 -13.53 -0.46 -55.37
N PRO A 619 -13.26 -0.51 -56.71
CA PRO A 619 -12.08 -1.18 -57.19
C PRO A 619 -10.87 -0.51 -56.52
N ALA A 620 -9.94 -1.29 -55.94
CA ALA A 620 -8.67 -0.80 -55.47
C ALA A 620 -8.04 0.01 -56.59
N ALA A 621 -7.89 1.31 -56.35
CA ALA A 621 -7.11 2.16 -57.23
C ALA A 621 -5.70 1.59 -57.27
N GLY A 622 -5.28 1.14 -58.46
CA GLY A 622 -3.99 0.57 -58.77
C GLY A 622 -2.87 1.60 -58.68
#